data_203da991b420382fd3b51a9c5803c7cd
#
_entry.id   203da991b420382fd3b51a9c5803c7cd
#
_cell.length_a   1.000
_cell.length_b   1.000
_cell.length_c   1.000
_cell.angle_alpha   90.00
_cell.angle_beta   90.00
_cell.angle_gamma   90.00
#
_symmetry.space_group_name_H-M   'P 1'
#
loop_
_entity.id
_entity.type
_entity.pdbx_description
1 polymer ?
#
loop_
_entity_poly.entity_id
_entity_poly.type
_entity_poly.pdbx_seq_one_letter_code
_entity_poly.pdbx_strand_id
1 'polypeptide(L)'
;MSRWILSWVCWGLACVAAAAGPAAPAPTLGCLIEPDKVADLGSSVIGVLDSVRVERGDMVKKGQVLAVLRNDVERATAEVARTRAATEADLRGAEANRVLAQQKLRRAEELVAKKFLAQQALDQAQGDYQVADQKVLQIREQLRVWGRELSVAEAQVGLRTIRSPFDGVVAERYLSLGERVEEKPVFKIAKIDPLRFEVIVPSSRFGTIRVGEVASVKPDLPNAAAVDATVALVDRVIDAASNTFRVRLNLPNPDLRLPAGLRCRIAFGEAAPAASTPAAGASLIGGMRLDTNLPAFKGRLRH
;
A
#
# COMPACT_ATOMS: atom_id res chain seq x y z
N MET A 1 6.81 45.24 -96.84
CA MET A 1 6.87 43.77 -96.97
C MET A 1 7.10 43.20 -95.63
N SER A 2 6.04 42.71 -95.09
CA SER A 2 5.80 41.47 -94.32
C SER A 2 6.92 40.88 -93.45
N ARG A 3 6.74 40.73 -92.18
CA ARG A 3 6.52 39.36 -91.57
C ARG A 3 6.37 39.42 -90.07
N TRP A 4 5.29 38.84 -89.60
CA TRP A 4 4.90 38.58 -88.29
C TRP A 4 5.82 37.52 -87.57
N ILE A 5 6.15 37.70 -86.28
CA ILE A 5 6.58 36.61 -85.42
C ILE A 5 5.86 36.76 -84.11
N LEU A 6 4.99 35.76 -83.83
CA LEU A 6 4.31 35.49 -82.50
C LEU A 6 5.35 35.17 -81.46
N SER A 7 5.26 35.87 -80.32
CA SER A 7 5.97 35.49 -79.06
C SER A 7 5.05 34.76 -78.12
N TRP A 8 5.34 33.53 -77.87
CA TRP A 8 4.69 32.65 -76.84
C TRP A 8 5.18 33.04 -75.44
N VAL A 9 4.26 33.46 -74.59
CA VAL A 9 4.49 33.65 -73.14
C VAL A 9 4.26 32.32 -72.45
N CYS A 10 5.35 31.65 -72.04
CA CYS A 10 5.31 30.51 -71.15
C CYS A 10 5.24 31.02 -69.68
N TRP A 11 4.09 30.85 -69.09
CA TRP A 11 3.90 31.14 -67.65
C TRP A 11 4.38 29.92 -66.81
N GLY A 12 5.61 30.01 -66.29
CA GLY A 12 6.17 28.98 -65.36
C GLY A 12 5.51 29.08 -64.00
N LEU A 13 4.73 28.06 -63.64
CA LEU A 13 4.27 27.81 -62.27
C LEU A 13 5.49 27.39 -61.40
N ALA A 14 6.02 28.32 -60.61
CA ALA A 14 7.00 27.98 -59.58
C ALA A 14 6.29 27.31 -58.40
N CYS A 15 6.42 25.98 -58.27
CA CYS A 15 6.08 25.24 -57.07
C CYS A 15 7.04 25.63 -55.93
N VAL A 16 6.59 26.47 -55.00
CA VAL A 16 7.31 26.72 -53.74
C VAL A 16 7.15 25.48 -52.84
N ALA A 17 8.16 24.62 -52.86
CA ALA A 17 8.29 23.57 -51.84
C ALA A 17 8.60 24.25 -50.50
N ALA A 18 7.60 24.33 -49.63
CA ALA A 18 7.78 24.74 -48.24
C ALA A 18 8.66 23.70 -47.55
N ALA A 19 9.94 23.99 -47.38
CA ALA A 19 10.84 23.20 -46.54
C ALA A 19 10.34 23.31 -45.08
N ALA A 20 9.79 22.23 -44.53
CA ALA A 20 9.52 22.14 -43.12
C ALA A 20 10.86 22.27 -42.37
N GLY A 21 11.09 23.43 -41.75
CA GLY A 21 12.25 23.65 -40.91
C GLY A 21 12.29 22.65 -39.76
N PRO A 22 13.48 22.31 -39.23
CA PRO A 22 13.58 21.40 -38.07
C PRO A 22 12.75 21.95 -36.92
N ALA A 23 11.83 21.15 -36.42
CA ALA A 23 11.00 21.48 -35.27
C ALA A 23 11.91 21.91 -34.12
N ALA A 24 11.66 23.08 -33.54
CA ALA A 24 12.40 23.58 -32.40
C ALA A 24 12.29 22.54 -31.26
N PRO A 25 13.40 22.24 -30.57
CA PRO A 25 13.36 21.25 -29.46
C PRO A 25 12.37 21.72 -28.40
N ALA A 26 11.47 20.82 -28.02
CA ALA A 26 10.49 21.09 -26.97
C ALA A 26 11.18 21.62 -25.70
N PRO A 27 10.63 22.65 -25.04
CA PRO A 27 11.25 23.23 -23.86
C PRO A 27 11.39 22.17 -22.78
N THR A 28 12.63 21.85 -22.40
CA THR A 28 12.94 20.89 -21.36
C THR A 28 12.82 21.54 -19.99
N LEU A 29 12.15 20.87 -19.04
CA LEU A 29 12.05 21.27 -17.64
C LEU A 29 13.04 20.48 -16.79
N GLY A 30 13.56 21.11 -15.72
CA GLY A 30 14.36 20.41 -14.71
C GLY A 30 13.48 19.49 -13.86
N CYS A 31 14.01 18.32 -13.53
CA CYS A 31 13.37 17.36 -12.65
C CYS A 31 14.38 16.74 -11.67
N LEU A 32 13.86 16.14 -10.59
CA LEU A 32 14.60 15.40 -9.61
C LEU A 32 14.09 13.95 -9.57
N ILE A 33 15.01 13.00 -9.56
CA ILE A 33 14.70 11.56 -9.44
C ILE A 33 14.74 11.22 -7.97
N GLU A 34 13.61 10.82 -7.40
CA GLU A 34 13.47 10.49 -5.98
C GLU A 34 13.05 9.03 -5.79
N PRO A 35 13.34 8.45 -4.60
CA PRO A 35 12.71 7.18 -4.22
C PRO A 35 11.18 7.33 -4.16
N ASP A 36 10.42 6.29 -4.48
CA ASP A 36 8.97 6.27 -4.29
C ASP A 36 8.59 6.55 -2.82
N LYS A 37 9.33 5.92 -1.89
CA LYS A 37 9.15 6.08 -0.45
C LYS A 37 10.48 6.08 0.27
N VAL A 38 10.56 6.85 1.33
CA VAL A 38 11.67 6.83 2.28
C VAL A 38 11.09 6.62 3.67
N ALA A 39 11.70 5.76 4.47
CA ALA A 39 11.33 5.57 5.87
C ALA A 39 12.57 5.57 6.74
N ASP A 40 12.54 6.39 7.77
CA ASP A 40 13.51 6.37 8.86
C ASP A 40 12.98 5.40 9.92
N LEU A 41 13.66 4.26 10.08
CA LEU A 41 13.25 3.14 10.92
C LEU A 41 13.95 3.19 12.25
N GLY A 42 13.18 3.27 13.32
CA GLY A 42 13.63 3.15 14.69
C GLY A 42 12.95 1.97 15.38
N SER A 43 13.06 1.92 16.70
CA SER A 43 12.34 1.00 17.57
C SER A 43 11.23 1.76 18.30
N SER A 44 10.09 1.09 18.51
CA SER A 44 9.01 1.61 19.36
C SER A 44 9.30 1.51 20.85
N VAL A 45 10.36 0.80 21.23
CA VAL A 45 10.79 0.61 22.61
C VAL A 45 12.28 0.93 22.74
N ILE A 46 12.66 1.46 23.90
CA ILE A 46 14.05 1.73 24.23
C ILE A 46 14.78 0.40 24.48
N GLY A 47 16.00 0.27 23.96
CA GLY A 47 16.81 -0.91 24.15
C GLY A 47 18.20 -0.78 23.57
N VAL A 48 19.00 -1.83 23.64
CA VAL A 48 20.35 -1.91 23.08
C VAL A 48 20.30 -2.82 21.86
N LEU A 49 20.93 -2.43 20.74
CA LEU A 49 21.07 -3.24 19.55
C LEU A 49 21.90 -4.48 19.85
N ASP A 50 21.26 -5.65 19.75
CA ASP A 50 21.89 -6.95 19.99
C ASP A 50 22.39 -7.60 18.70
N SER A 51 21.66 -7.40 17.61
CA SER A 51 22.09 -7.87 16.29
C SER A 51 21.65 -6.92 15.18
N VAL A 52 22.53 -6.74 14.20
CA VAL A 52 22.28 -5.98 12.96
C VAL A 52 22.53 -6.96 11.81
N ARG A 53 21.55 -7.10 10.90
CA ARG A 53 21.58 -8.13 9.84
C ARG A 53 21.75 -7.57 8.44
N VAL A 54 21.81 -6.26 8.31
CA VAL A 54 21.91 -5.56 7.04
C VAL A 54 22.86 -4.39 7.14
N GLU A 55 23.52 -4.10 6.03
CA GLU A 55 24.43 -2.96 5.91
C GLU A 55 23.88 -1.95 4.88
N ARG A 56 24.54 -0.79 4.84
CA ARG A 56 24.25 0.23 3.82
C ARG A 56 24.47 -0.34 2.42
N GLY A 57 23.49 -0.17 1.55
CA GLY A 57 23.51 -0.69 0.17
C GLY A 57 22.78 -2.02 0.01
N ASP A 58 22.45 -2.72 1.11
CA ASP A 58 21.75 -4.00 1.02
C ASP A 58 20.30 -3.83 0.55
N MET A 59 19.85 -4.77 -0.28
CA MET A 59 18.47 -4.90 -0.67
C MET A 59 17.68 -5.63 0.41
N VAL A 60 16.53 -5.08 0.75
CA VAL A 60 15.65 -5.62 1.79
C VAL A 60 14.24 -5.82 1.29
N LYS A 61 13.59 -6.86 1.79
CA LYS A 61 12.19 -7.18 1.49
C LYS A 61 11.26 -6.71 2.61
N LYS A 62 10.01 -6.41 2.26
CA LYS A 62 8.97 -6.12 3.23
C LYS A 62 8.87 -7.22 4.30
N GLY A 63 8.89 -6.82 5.58
CA GLY A 63 8.85 -7.74 6.71
C GLY A 63 10.20 -8.36 7.09
N GLN A 64 11.25 -8.20 6.28
CA GLN A 64 12.59 -8.70 6.59
C GLN A 64 13.10 -8.06 7.89
N VAL A 65 13.70 -8.89 8.76
CA VAL A 65 14.34 -8.43 10.01
C VAL A 65 15.65 -7.74 9.66
N LEU A 66 15.78 -6.48 10.07
CA LEU A 66 16.96 -5.66 9.84
C LEU A 66 17.88 -5.65 11.06
N ALA A 67 17.29 -5.53 12.25
CA ALA A 67 18.02 -5.59 13.51
C ALA A 67 17.10 -6.10 14.63
N VAL A 68 17.72 -6.56 15.70
CA VAL A 68 17.03 -7.00 16.92
C VAL A 68 17.67 -6.28 18.11
N LEU A 69 16.84 -5.73 18.99
CA LEU A 69 17.24 -5.24 20.30
C LEU A 69 17.37 -6.42 21.26
N ARG A 70 18.18 -6.25 22.30
CA ARG A 70 18.28 -7.23 23.38
C ARG A 70 16.90 -7.58 23.91
N ASN A 71 16.53 -8.86 23.86
CA ASN A 71 15.20 -9.33 24.14
C ASN A 71 15.17 -10.64 24.94
N ASP A 72 16.23 -10.94 25.68
CA ASP A 72 16.38 -12.19 26.41
C ASP A 72 15.25 -12.41 27.42
N VAL A 73 14.88 -11.34 28.14
CA VAL A 73 13.81 -11.37 29.15
C VAL A 73 12.44 -11.60 28.49
N GLU A 74 12.16 -10.89 27.42
CA GLU A 74 10.88 -11.01 26.71
C GLU A 74 10.74 -12.39 26.05
N ARG A 75 11.83 -12.94 25.49
CA ARG A 75 11.85 -14.29 24.95
C ARG A 75 11.61 -15.35 26.02
N ALA A 76 12.29 -15.23 27.16
CA ALA A 76 12.06 -16.12 28.28
C ALA A 76 10.62 -16.06 28.79
N THR A 77 10.04 -14.85 28.89
CA THR A 77 8.65 -14.64 29.28
C THR A 77 7.69 -15.28 28.27
N ALA A 78 7.92 -15.10 26.98
CA ALA A 78 7.12 -15.73 25.92
C ALA A 78 7.20 -17.27 25.97
N GLU A 79 8.39 -17.83 26.28
CA GLU A 79 8.56 -19.28 26.42
C GLU A 79 7.79 -19.85 27.62
N VAL A 80 7.80 -19.15 28.75
CA VAL A 80 6.98 -19.54 29.92
C VAL A 80 5.48 -19.49 29.56
N ALA A 81 5.03 -18.41 28.92
CA ALA A 81 3.64 -18.28 28.47
C ALA A 81 3.26 -19.37 27.47
N ARG A 82 4.15 -19.72 26.54
CA ARG A 82 3.94 -20.79 25.56
C ARG A 82 3.78 -22.15 26.24
N THR A 83 4.63 -22.46 27.21
CA THR A 83 4.55 -23.71 27.99
C THR A 83 3.22 -23.80 28.71
N ARG A 84 2.76 -22.70 29.35
CA ARG A 84 1.45 -22.67 30.04
C ARG A 84 0.30 -22.89 29.07
N ALA A 85 0.30 -22.19 27.94
CA ALA A 85 -0.76 -22.29 26.93
C ALA A 85 -0.83 -23.69 26.27
N ALA A 86 0.30 -24.41 26.22
CA ALA A 86 0.39 -25.75 25.64
C ALA A 86 0.06 -26.86 26.64
N THR A 87 -0.11 -26.58 27.96
CA THR A 87 -0.32 -27.58 28.98
C THR A 87 -1.78 -28.01 28.98
N GLU A 88 -2.08 -29.19 28.42
CA GLU A 88 -3.43 -29.78 28.36
C GLU A 88 -3.71 -30.85 29.41
N ALA A 89 -2.79 -31.10 30.32
CA ALA A 89 -2.92 -32.18 31.30
C ALA A 89 -4.20 -32.06 32.14
N ASP A 90 -4.49 -30.88 32.65
CA ASP A 90 -5.68 -30.61 33.46
C ASP A 90 -6.97 -30.76 32.64
N LEU A 91 -6.97 -30.34 31.37
CA LEU A 91 -8.11 -30.52 30.48
C LEU A 91 -8.41 -32.01 30.27
N ARG A 92 -7.40 -32.80 29.95
CA ARG A 92 -7.55 -34.25 29.75
C ARG A 92 -8.04 -34.93 31.01
N GLY A 93 -7.54 -34.52 32.18
CA GLY A 93 -8.03 -35.03 33.49
C GLY A 93 -9.49 -34.68 33.75
N ALA A 94 -9.90 -33.46 33.48
CA ALA A 94 -11.29 -33.02 33.62
C ALA A 94 -12.23 -33.71 32.63
N GLU A 95 -11.80 -33.90 31.39
CA GLU A 95 -12.57 -34.63 30.35
C GLU A 95 -12.76 -36.12 30.75
N ALA A 96 -11.73 -36.74 31.26
CA ALA A 96 -11.84 -38.11 31.76
C ALA A 96 -12.85 -38.23 32.94
N ASN A 97 -12.80 -37.27 33.89
CA ASN A 97 -13.76 -37.19 34.99
C ASN A 97 -15.20 -36.96 34.50
N ARG A 98 -15.40 -36.08 33.51
CA ARG A 98 -16.72 -35.87 32.91
C ARG A 98 -17.26 -37.15 32.25
N VAL A 99 -16.41 -37.88 31.51
CA VAL A 99 -16.81 -39.16 30.89
C VAL A 99 -17.21 -40.17 31.96
N LEU A 100 -16.47 -40.28 33.07
CA LEU A 100 -16.81 -41.15 34.17
C LEU A 100 -18.15 -40.78 34.83
N ALA A 101 -18.36 -39.50 35.11
CA ALA A 101 -19.62 -38.98 35.65
C ALA A 101 -20.82 -39.25 34.71
N GLN A 102 -20.63 -39.05 33.41
CA GLN A 102 -21.65 -39.37 32.40
C GLN A 102 -22.02 -40.85 32.36
N GLN A 103 -21.03 -41.76 32.50
CA GLN A 103 -21.29 -43.19 32.58
C GLN A 103 -22.06 -43.58 33.87
N LYS A 104 -21.75 -42.90 34.98
CA LYS A 104 -22.49 -43.11 36.26
C LYS A 104 -23.93 -42.64 36.11
N LEU A 105 -24.17 -41.47 35.52
CA LEU A 105 -25.50 -40.94 35.27
C LEU A 105 -26.34 -41.90 34.41
N ARG A 106 -25.83 -42.36 33.26
CA ARG A 106 -26.53 -43.33 32.41
C ARG A 106 -26.91 -44.61 33.17
N ARG A 107 -26.00 -45.16 33.98
CA ARG A 107 -26.30 -46.33 34.79
C ARG A 107 -27.40 -46.07 35.84
N ALA A 108 -27.38 -44.91 36.47
CA ALA A 108 -28.41 -44.51 37.44
C ALA A 108 -29.79 -44.37 36.74
N GLU A 109 -29.85 -43.75 35.57
CA GLU A 109 -31.06 -43.63 34.74
C GLU A 109 -31.66 -44.99 34.39
N GLU A 110 -30.83 -45.97 33.95
CA GLU A 110 -31.26 -47.30 33.62
C GLU A 110 -31.80 -48.06 34.85
N LEU A 111 -31.15 -47.93 36.01
CA LEU A 111 -31.55 -48.60 37.26
C LEU A 111 -32.81 -48.00 37.86
N VAL A 112 -32.99 -46.68 37.81
CA VAL A 112 -34.24 -46.02 38.26
C VAL A 112 -35.40 -46.39 37.34
N ALA A 113 -35.20 -46.46 36.04
CA ALA A 113 -36.23 -46.90 35.08
C ALA A 113 -36.70 -48.34 35.39
N LYS A 114 -35.80 -49.19 35.90
CA LYS A 114 -36.11 -50.57 36.32
C LYS A 114 -36.57 -50.66 37.78
N LYS A 115 -36.73 -49.55 38.50
CA LYS A 115 -37.09 -49.43 39.89
C LYS A 115 -36.09 -50.07 40.86
N PHE A 116 -34.85 -50.23 40.51
CA PHE A 116 -33.78 -50.82 41.36
C PHE A 116 -32.98 -49.71 42.10
N LEU A 117 -33.19 -48.42 41.84
CA LEU A 117 -32.50 -47.32 42.47
C LEU A 117 -33.48 -46.22 42.86
N ALA A 118 -33.23 -45.54 43.96
CA ALA A 118 -34.02 -44.40 44.42
C ALA A 118 -33.77 -43.13 43.52
N GLN A 119 -34.79 -42.28 43.34
CA GLN A 119 -34.70 -41.04 42.59
C GLN A 119 -33.58 -40.12 43.07
N GLN A 120 -33.37 -40.03 44.40
CA GLN A 120 -32.28 -39.27 45.01
C GLN A 120 -30.90 -39.61 44.46
N ALA A 121 -30.63 -40.88 44.16
CA ALA A 121 -29.35 -41.33 43.62
C ALA A 121 -29.18 -40.90 42.14
N LEU A 122 -30.25 -40.81 41.37
CA LEU A 122 -30.24 -40.24 40.03
C LEU A 122 -29.95 -38.74 40.09
N ASP A 123 -30.66 -38.01 40.97
CA ASP A 123 -30.45 -36.56 41.14
C ASP A 123 -29.00 -36.24 41.53
N GLN A 124 -28.39 -37.07 42.40
CA GLN A 124 -26.98 -36.95 42.75
C GLN A 124 -26.07 -37.22 41.54
N ALA A 125 -26.30 -38.27 40.76
CA ALA A 125 -25.48 -38.57 39.59
C ALA A 125 -25.58 -37.48 38.53
N GLN A 126 -26.75 -36.85 38.39
CA GLN A 126 -26.97 -35.71 37.50
C GLN A 126 -26.18 -34.47 37.96
N GLY A 127 -26.21 -34.19 39.28
CA GLY A 127 -25.42 -33.10 39.88
C GLY A 127 -23.92 -33.32 39.68
N ASP A 128 -23.41 -34.52 39.90
CA ASP A 128 -22.00 -34.87 39.70
C ASP A 128 -21.57 -34.67 38.24
N TYR A 129 -22.41 -35.08 37.28
CA TYR A 129 -22.13 -34.83 35.86
C TYR A 129 -22.08 -33.35 35.51
N GLN A 130 -23.03 -32.55 36.01
CA GLN A 130 -23.06 -31.13 35.80
C GLN A 130 -21.79 -30.44 36.34
N VAL A 131 -21.36 -30.79 37.54
CA VAL A 131 -20.12 -30.28 38.15
C VAL A 131 -18.89 -30.63 37.29
N ALA A 132 -18.81 -31.89 36.84
CA ALA A 132 -17.70 -32.32 35.98
C ALA A 132 -17.70 -31.61 34.62
N ASP A 133 -18.86 -31.36 34.00
CA ASP A 133 -19.00 -30.64 32.74
C ASP A 133 -18.59 -29.17 32.88
N GLN A 134 -19.05 -28.51 33.96
CA GLN A 134 -18.65 -27.13 34.26
C GLN A 134 -17.13 -27.02 34.52
N LYS A 135 -16.50 -28.04 35.08
CA LYS A 135 -15.05 -28.08 35.29
C LYS A 135 -14.28 -28.13 33.98
N VAL A 136 -14.76 -28.87 32.99
CA VAL A 136 -14.17 -28.88 31.63
C VAL A 136 -14.28 -27.49 30.99
N LEU A 137 -15.43 -26.84 31.06
CA LEU A 137 -15.63 -25.50 30.57
C LEU A 137 -14.68 -24.49 31.22
N GLN A 138 -14.56 -24.53 32.55
CA GLN A 138 -13.65 -23.67 33.31
C GLN A 138 -12.20 -23.82 32.84
N ILE A 139 -11.72 -25.04 32.65
CA ILE A 139 -10.33 -25.27 32.19
C ILE A 139 -10.12 -24.80 30.76
N ARG A 140 -11.09 -25.02 29.88
CA ARG A 140 -11.02 -24.51 28.50
C ARG A 140 -10.94 -22.98 28.46
N GLU A 141 -11.71 -22.30 29.30
CA GLU A 141 -11.62 -20.84 29.42
C GLU A 141 -10.24 -20.41 29.94
N GLN A 142 -9.68 -21.13 30.89
CA GLN A 142 -8.34 -20.85 31.42
C GLN A 142 -7.27 -21.03 30.36
N LEU A 143 -7.33 -22.07 29.53
CA LEU A 143 -6.41 -22.27 28.41
C LEU A 143 -6.54 -21.14 27.38
N ARG A 144 -7.74 -20.65 27.13
CA ARG A 144 -7.98 -19.50 26.24
C ARG A 144 -7.35 -18.23 26.80
N VAL A 145 -7.40 -17.98 28.10
CA VAL A 145 -6.71 -16.85 28.75
C VAL A 145 -5.21 -16.99 28.57
N TRP A 146 -4.62 -18.15 28.84
CA TRP A 146 -3.18 -18.37 28.63
C TRP A 146 -2.73 -18.21 27.19
N GLY A 147 -3.56 -18.62 26.24
CA GLY A 147 -3.29 -18.35 24.81
C GLY A 147 -3.23 -16.87 24.48
N ARG A 148 -4.06 -16.04 25.13
CA ARG A 148 -3.99 -14.57 24.97
C ARG A 148 -2.77 -13.96 25.65
N GLU A 149 -2.40 -14.46 26.84
CA GLU A 149 -1.17 -14.04 27.53
C GLU A 149 0.07 -14.35 26.68
N LEU A 150 0.12 -15.51 26.03
CA LEU A 150 1.16 -15.86 25.07
C LEU A 150 1.21 -14.85 23.92
N SER A 151 0.06 -14.51 23.33
CA SER A 151 0.02 -13.53 22.24
C SER A 151 0.55 -12.15 22.65
N VAL A 152 0.28 -11.72 23.88
CA VAL A 152 0.84 -10.47 24.44
C VAL A 152 2.35 -10.58 24.59
N ALA A 153 2.86 -11.68 25.15
CA ALA A 153 4.30 -11.89 25.33
C ALA A 153 5.04 -11.95 23.98
N GLU A 154 4.48 -12.62 22.97
CA GLU A 154 5.05 -12.66 21.61
C GLU A 154 5.04 -11.28 20.93
N ALA A 155 3.99 -10.48 21.14
CA ALA A 155 3.96 -9.11 20.66
C ALA A 155 5.07 -8.26 21.29
N GLN A 156 5.36 -8.43 22.58
CA GLN A 156 6.46 -7.73 23.26
C GLN A 156 7.82 -8.10 22.67
N VAL A 157 8.06 -9.37 22.34
CA VAL A 157 9.25 -9.79 21.58
C VAL A 157 9.28 -9.12 20.20
N GLY A 158 8.12 -9.02 19.54
CA GLY A 158 7.97 -8.36 18.25
C GLY A 158 8.39 -6.89 18.25
N LEU A 159 8.05 -6.14 19.32
CA LEU A 159 8.42 -4.73 19.47
C LEU A 159 9.94 -4.48 19.51
N ARG A 160 10.72 -5.48 19.89
CA ARG A 160 12.19 -5.43 19.91
C ARG A 160 12.85 -5.82 18.58
N THR A 161 12.06 -6.05 17.53
CA THR A 161 12.54 -6.46 16.22
C THR A 161 12.23 -5.38 15.20
N ILE A 162 13.26 -4.79 14.60
CA ILE A 162 13.13 -3.78 13.56
C ILE A 162 13.01 -4.49 12.20
N ARG A 163 11.93 -4.20 11.47
CA ARG A 163 11.63 -4.81 10.17
C ARG A 163 11.42 -3.76 9.09
N SER A 164 11.71 -4.11 7.84
CA SER A 164 11.43 -3.24 6.71
C SER A 164 9.90 -3.16 6.43
N PRO A 165 9.33 -1.97 6.27
CA PRO A 165 7.91 -1.79 5.94
C PRO A 165 7.58 -2.04 4.46
N PHE A 166 8.58 -2.02 3.58
CA PHE A 166 8.47 -2.23 2.13
C PHE A 166 9.77 -2.79 1.54
N ASP A 167 9.71 -3.22 0.28
CA ASP A 167 10.89 -3.64 -0.48
C ASP A 167 11.71 -2.40 -0.87
N GLY A 168 13.03 -2.44 -0.67
CA GLY A 168 13.88 -1.30 -0.95
C GLY A 168 15.34 -1.56 -0.67
N VAL A 169 16.12 -0.49 -0.56
CA VAL A 169 17.54 -0.50 -0.25
C VAL A 169 17.81 0.23 1.06
N VAL A 170 18.78 -0.26 1.83
CA VAL A 170 19.29 0.45 3.02
C VAL A 170 20.10 1.65 2.55
N ALA A 171 19.52 2.84 2.61
CA ALA A 171 20.20 4.07 2.21
C ALA A 171 21.25 4.49 3.23
N GLU A 172 20.90 4.39 4.52
CA GLU A 172 21.81 4.74 5.63
C GLU A 172 21.58 3.83 6.84
N ARG A 173 22.65 3.59 7.60
CA ARG A 173 22.63 2.99 8.92
C ARG A 173 23.19 4.00 9.92
N TYR A 174 22.37 4.41 10.89
CA TYR A 174 22.73 5.44 11.84
C TYR A 174 23.35 4.90 13.13
N LEU A 175 22.97 3.68 13.53
CA LEU A 175 23.40 3.08 14.78
C LEU A 175 24.09 1.73 14.53
N SER A 176 25.05 1.41 15.41
CA SER A 176 25.87 0.21 15.38
C SER A 176 25.48 -0.77 16.48
N LEU A 177 25.96 -2.00 16.35
CA LEU A 177 25.81 -3.05 17.36
C LEU A 177 26.27 -2.55 18.75
N GLY A 178 25.48 -2.82 19.78
CA GLY A 178 25.77 -2.40 21.14
C GLY A 178 25.31 -0.98 21.48
N GLU A 179 24.88 -0.18 20.51
CA GLU A 179 24.36 1.17 20.78
C GLU A 179 22.92 1.13 21.31
N ARG A 180 22.60 2.16 22.10
CA ARG A 180 21.26 2.35 22.66
C ARG A 180 20.34 3.04 21.65
N VAL A 181 19.22 2.43 21.40
CA VAL A 181 18.13 2.96 20.58
C VAL A 181 17.14 3.68 21.48
N GLU A 182 16.89 4.94 21.21
CA GLU A 182 15.87 5.76 21.86
C GLU A 182 15.00 6.44 20.80
N GLU A 183 15.22 7.74 20.56
CA GLU A 183 14.45 8.55 19.59
C GLU A 183 15.05 8.53 18.19
N LYS A 184 16.37 8.25 18.08
CA LYS A 184 17.06 8.27 16.79
C LYS A 184 16.69 7.04 15.94
N PRO A 185 16.50 7.22 14.63
CA PRO A 185 16.33 6.11 13.72
C PRO A 185 17.58 5.23 13.69
N VAL A 186 17.41 3.95 13.43
CA VAL A 186 18.49 2.98 13.24
C VAL A 186 18.89 2.88 11.78
N PHE A 187 17.89 2.87 10.88
CA PHE A 187 18.08 2.77 9.43
C PHE A 187 17.24 3.78 8.68
N LYS A 188 17.74 4.15 7.50
CA LYS A 188 16.97 4.80 6.45
C LYS A 188 16.82 3.85 5.28
N ILE A 189 15.59 3.51 4.95
CA ILE A 189 15.24 2.63 3.83
C ILE A 189 14.60 3.45 2.72
N ALA A 190 15.04 3.23 1.50
CA ALA A 190 14.51 3.90 0.32
C ALA A 190 13.93 2.86 -0.65
N LYS A 191 12.69 3.10 -1.11
CA LYS A 191 12.07 2.30 -2.18
C LYS A 191 12.43 2.93 -3.52
N ILE A 192 13.25 2.25 -4.30
CA ILE A 192 13.78 2.74 -5.57
C ILE A 192 13.18 2.04 -6.81
N ASP A 193 12.16 1.22 -6.61
CA ASP A 193 11.32 0.66 -7.66
C ASP A 193 9.84 0.70 -7.22
N PRO A 194 8.99 1.48 -7.95
CA PRO A 194 9.34 2.44 -9.00
C PRO A 194 10.12 3.65 -8.46
N LEU A 195 10.78 4.37 -9.35
CA LEU A 195 11.32 5.70 -9.08
C LEU A 195 10.23 6.75 -9.28
N ARG A 196 10.34 7.86 -8.55
CA ARG A 196 9.49 9.04 -8.65
C ARG A 196 10.28 10.18 -9.25
N PHE A 197 9.65 10.89 -10.18
CA PHE A 197 10.18 12.14 -10.72
C PHE A 197 9.30 13.28 -10.23
N GLU A 198 9.90 14.29 -9.63
CA GLU A 198 9.21 15.54 -9.32
C GLU A 198 9.66 16.61 -10.30
N VAL A 199 8.69 17.23 -10.95
CA VAL A 199 8.89 18.27 -11.96
C VAL A 199 8.16 19.51 -11.53
N ILE A 200 8.85 20.63 -11.53
CA ILE A 200 8.27 21.95 -11.28
C ILE A 200 7.90 22.55 -12.62
N VAL A 201 6.61 22.81 -12.83
CA VAL A 201 6.05 23.27 -14.11
C VAL A 201 5.45 24.66 -13.93
N PRO A 202 5.75 25.64 -14.82
CA PRO A 202 5.13 26.95 -14.81
C PRO A 202 3.59 26.86 -14.94
N SER A 203 2.88 27.74 -14.24
CA SER A 203 1.41 27.78 -14.22
C SER A 203 0.79 27.97 -15.61
N SER A 204 1.51 28.62 -16.54
CA SER A 204 1.08 28.79 -17.93
C SER A 204 0.82 27.46 -18.65
N ARG A 205 1.37 26.36 -18.19
CA ARG A 205 1.14 25.01 -18.72
C ARG A 205 0.07 24.22 -17.94
N PHE A 206 -0.61 24.85 -17.00
CA PHE A 206 -1.67 24.19 -16.26
C PHE A 206 -2.82 23.77 -17.19
N GLY A 207 -3.27 22.52 -17.05
CA GLY A 207 -4.30 21.94 -17.92
C GLY A 207 -3.80 21.32 -19.23
N THR A 208 -2.52 21.55 -19.62
CA THR A 208 -1.92 20.92 -20.80
C THR A 208 -1.38 19.51 -20.50
N ILE A 209 -0.93 19.27 -19.27
CA ILE A 209 -0.39 17.97 -18.81
C ILE A 209 -1.50 17.16 -18.14
N ARG A 210 -1.63 15.88 -18.52
CA ARG A 210 -2.68 14.99 -18.00
C ARG A 210 -2.07 13.77 -17.32
N VAL A 211 -2.77 13.26 -16.31
CA VAL A 211 -2.45 11.97 -15.69
C VAL A 211 -2.54 10.86 -16.73
N GLY A 212 -1.55 9.97 -16.73
CA GLY A 212 -1.40 8.91 -17.73
C GLY A 212 -0.59 9.29 -18.97
N GLU A 213 -0.26 10.55 -19.14
CA GLU A 213 0.62 11.01 -20.24
C GLU A 213 2.05 10.48 -20.03
N VAL A 214 2.70 10.14 -21.13
CA VAL A 214 4.10 9.68 -21.13
C VAL A 214 5.00 10.87 -21.48
N ALA A 215 6.04 11.06 -20.67
CA ALA A 215 7.04 12.09 -20.91
C ALA A 215 8.44 11.47 -21.00
N SER A 216 9.25 12.01 -21.88
CA SER A 216 10.63 11.55 -22.05
C SER A 216 11.53 12.25 -21.04
N VAL A 217 12.21 11.46 -20.22
CA VAL A 217 13.10 11.92 -19.15
C VAL A 217 14.53 11.54 -19.48
N LYS A 218 15.41 12.51 -19.48
CA LYS A 218 16.85 12.30 -19.64
C LYS A 218 17.55 12.51 -18.30
N PRO A 219 18.02 11.43 -17.63
CA PRO A 219 18.82 11.55 -16.41
C PRO A 219 20.16 12.28 -16.69
N ASP A 220 20.62 13.02 -15.70
CA ASP A 220 21.90 13.74 -15.79
C ASP A 220 23.07 12.81 -15.42
N LEU A 221 23.21 11.74 -16.21
CA LEU A 221 24.28 10.76 -16.12
C LEU A 221 25.01 10.68 -17.47
N PRO A 222 26.34 10.47 -17.46
CA PRO A 222 27.08 10.22 -18.69
C PRO A 222 26.50 9.00 -19.43
N ASN A 223 26.24 9.15 -20.73
CA ASN A 223 25.71 8.11 -21.62
C ASN A 223 24.34 7.51 -21.24
N ALA A 224 23.56 8.16 -20.34
CA ALA A 224 22.21 7.74 -20.07
C ALA A 224 21.29 8.00 -21.26
N ALA A 225 20.57 6.96 -21.69
CA ALA A 225 19.48 7.10 -22.65
C ALA A 225 18.30 7.81 -22.00
N ALA A 226 17.51 8.48 -22.82
CA ALA A 226 16.22 8.98 -22.38
C ALA A 226 15.31 7.78 -22.04
N VAL A 227 14.51 7.91 -20.98
CA VAL A 227 13.56 6.91 -20.51
C VAL A 227 12.17 7.51 -20.46
N ASP A 228 11.16 6.69 -20.72
CA ASP A 228 9.79 7.13 -20.71
C ASP A 228 9.17 6.95 -19.32
N ALA A 229 8.69 8.05 -18.74
CA ALA A 229 8.01 8.05 -17.44
C ALA A 229 6.55 8.46 -17.61
N THR A 230 5.67 7.88 -16.80
CA THR A 230 4.22 8.15 -16.87
C THR A 230 3.81 9.14 -15.79
N VAL A 231 3.04 10.15 -16.16
CA VAL A 231 2.46 11.13 -15.23
C VAL A 231 1.48 10.42 -14.30
N ALA A 232 1.82 10.40 -13.02
CA ALA A 232 1.01 9.78 -11.97
C ALA A 232 0.10 10.79 -11.26
N LEU A 233 0.56 12.04 -11.11
CA LEU A 233 -0.16 13.08 -10.40
C LEU A 233 0.19 14.45 -10.99
N VAL A 234 -0.83 15.29 -11.12
CA VAL A 234 -0.69 16.73 -11.42
C VAL A 234 -1.30 17.46 -10.23
N ASP A 235 -0.49 18.27 -9.54
CA ASP A 235 -0.97 19.05 -8.40
C ASP A 235 -2.01 20.07 -8.88
N ARG A 236 -3.07 20.22 -8.09
CA ARG A 236 -4.14 21.20 -8.34
C ARG A 236 -3.91 22.53 -7.61
N VAL A 237 -2.88 22.58 -6.79
CA VAL A 237 -2.51 23.77 -6.03
C VAL A 237 -1.28 24.39 -6.69
N ILE A 238 -1.40 25.66 -7.07
CA ILE A 238 -0.29 26.44 -7.65
C ILE A 238 0.39 27.17 -6.49
N ASP A 239 1.70 27.07 -6.41
CA ASP A 239 2.50 27.88 -5.51
C ASP A 239 2.50 29.32 -6.02
N ALA A 240 1.87 30.22 -5.25
CA ALA A 240 1.72 31.63 -5.63
C ALA A 240 3.07 32.39 -5.66
N ALA A 241 4.05 31.98 -4.86
CA ALA A 241 5.36 32.64 -4.80
C ALA A 241 6.22 32.37 -6.04
N SER A 242 6.21 31.13 -6.52
CA SER A 242 6.97 30.72 -7.72
C SER A 242 6.14 30.69 -8.98
N ASN A 243 4.81 30.84 -8.88
CA ASN A 243 3.84 30.68 -9.99
C ASN A 243 4.02 29.34 -10.73
N THR A 244 4.20 28.25 -9.98
CA THR A 244 4.44 26.90 -10.49
C THR A 244 3.54 25.88 -9.83
N PHE A 245 3.39 24.72 -10.44
CA PHE A 245 2.77 23.54 -9.86
C PHE A 245 3.69 22.32 -10.04
N ARG A 246 3.47 21.28 -9.21
CA ARG A 246 4.26 20.05 -9.31
C ARG A 246 3.55 19.00 -10.14
N VAL A 247 4.34 18.28 -10.91
CA VAL A 247 3.91 17.08 -11.64
C VAL A 247 4.78 15.93 -11.18
N ARG A 248 4.13 14.85 -10.78
CA ARG A 248 4.81 13.63 -10.39
C ARG A 248 4.66 12.57 -11.48
N LEU A 249 5.79 11.96 -11.86
CA LEU A 249 5.81 10.83 -12.77
C LEU A 249 6.41 9.62 -12.06
N ASN A 250 6.03 8.44 -12.51
CA ASN A 250 6.58 7.17 -12.05
C ASN A 250 7.33 6.49 -13.19
N LEU A 251 8.47 5.88 -12.84
CA LEU A 251 9.25 5.05 -13.74
C LEU A 251 9.52 3.70 -13.07
N PRO A 252 9.09 2.57 -13.64
CA PRO A 252 9.55 1.25 -13.20
C PRO A 252 11.07 1.12 -13.29
N ASN A 253 11.70 0.60 -12.25
CA ASN A 253 13.15 0.42 -12.15
C ASN A 253 13.50 -0.98 -11.62
N PRO A 254 12.99 -2.07 -12.25
CA PRO A 254 13.15 -3.42 -11.73
C PRO A 254 14.62 -3.88 -11.68
N ASP A 255 15.43 -3.41 -12.62
CA ASP A 255 16.87 -3.74 -12.68
C ASP A 255 17.73 -2.84 -11.77
N LEU A 256 17.10 -1.86 -11.09
CA LEU A 256 17.76 -0.90 -10.19
C LEU A 256 18.92 -0.13 -10.84
N ARG A 257 18.88 0.05 -12.16
CA ARG A 257 19.97 0.70 -12.93
C ARG A 257 20.03 2.19 -12.70
N LEU A 258 18.88 2.83 -12.43
CA LEU A 258 18.82 4.24 -12.14
C LEU A 258 18.85 4.45 -10.61
N PRO A 259 19.88 5.14 -10.10
CA PRO A 259 19.90 5.55 -8.70
C PRO A 259 18.94 6.74 -8.48
N ALA A 260 18.37 6.81 -7.29
CA ALA A 260 17.65 7.98 -6.82
C ALA A 260 18.63 9.09 -6.40
N GLY A 261 18.17 10.34 -6.37
CA GLY A 261 18.96 11.51 -5.99
C GLY A 261 19.59 12.26 -7.18
N LEU A 262 19.31 11.82 -8.42
CA LEU A 262 19.84 12.46 -9.61
C LEU A 262 18.93 13.59 -10.11
N ARG A 263 19.55 14.60 -10.72
CA ARG A 263 18.83 15.57 -11.54
C ARG A 263 18.50 14.97 -12.89
N CYS A 264 17.46 15.51 -13.54
CA CYS A 264 17.05 15.10 -14.87
C CYS A 264 16.47 16.26 -15.66
N ARG A 265 16.30 16.06 -16.95
CA ARG A 265 15.54 16.95 -17.82
C ARG A 265 14.38 16.17 -18.41
N ILE A 266 13.22 16.79 -18.42
CA ILE A 266 11.99 16.17 -18.93
C ILE A 266 11.43 17.01 -20.09
N ALA A 267 10.99 16.32 -21.13
CA ALA A 267 10.21 16.87 -22.20
C ALA A 267 8.83 16.21 -22.17
N PHE A 268 7.79 17.00 -21.96
CA PHE A 268 6.42 16.56 -22.19
C PHE A 268 6.16 16.64 -23.69
N GLY A 269 5.58 15.60 -24.27
CA GLY A 269 5.12 15.61 -25.65
C GLY A 269 4.17 16.81 -25.84
N GLU A 270 4.30 17.50 -26.96
CA GLU A 270 3.33 18.52 -27.32
C GLU A 270 2.02 17.80 -27.60
N ALA A 271 1.04 17.98 -26.70
CA ALA A 271 -0.28 17.41 -26.89
C ALA A 271 -0.77 17.93 -28.24
N ALA A 272 -0.97 17.04 -29.22
CA ALA A 272 -1.63 17.39 -30.46
C ALA A 272 -2.88 18.23 -30.11
N PRO A 273 -3.08 19.40 -30.72
CA PRO A 273 -4.23 20.24 -30.40
C PRO A 273 -5.48 19.36 -30.49
N ALA A 274 -6.25 19.31 -29.42
CA ALA A 274 -7.50 18.56 -29.38
C ALA A 274 -8.30 18.96 -30.61
N ALA A 275 -8.55 17.99 -31.52
CA ALA A 275 -9.34 18.22 -32.72
C ALA A 275 -10.65 18.83 -32.23
N SER A 276 -10.84 20.11 -32.58
CA SER A 276 -12.09 20.82 -32.33
C SER A 276 -13.17 20.04 -33.06
N THR A 277 -14.01 19.35 -32.32
CA THR A 277 -15.22 18.72 -32.84
C THR A 277 -16.02 19.84 -33.54
N PRO A 278 -16.30 19.75 -34.83
CA PRO A 278 -17.11 20.78 -35.48
C PRO A 278 -18.49 20.77 -34.81
N ALA A 279 -18.90 21.92 -34.30
CA ALA A 279 -20.24 22.14 -33.79
C ALA A 279 -21.23 21.76 -34.89
N ALA A 280 -21.97 20.69 -34.72
CA ALA A 280 -23.07 20.30 -35.57
C ALA A 280 -24.09 21.42 -35.55
N GLY A 281 -24.35 21.98 -36.72
CA GLY A 281 -25.21 23.11 -36.95
C GLY A 281 -26.61 22.89 -36.35
N ALA A 282 -27.05 23.89 -35.64
CA ALA A 282 -28.44 24.05 -35.24
C ALA A 282 -29.31 24.19 -36.47
N SER A 283 -30.13 23.21 -36.77
CA SER A 283 -31.29 23.34 -37.66
C SER A 283 -32.49 23.66 -36.78
N LEU A 284 -32.95 24.90 -36.86
CA LEU A 284 -34.27 25.33 -36.43
C LEU A 284 -35.32 24.65 -37.33
N ILE A 285 -36.36 24.08 -36.76
CA ILE A 285 -37.78 24.23 -37.15
C ILE A 285 -38.67 23.42 -36.17
N GLY A 286 -39.48 24.16 -35.46
CA GLY A 286 -40.96 24.07 -35.42
C GLY A 286 -41.56 22.96 -34.57
N GLY A 287 -42.40 23.38 -33.64
CA GLY A 287 -43.56 22.57 -33.24
C GLY A 287 -43.80 22.39 -31.76
N MET A 288 -44.31 23.36 -31.14
CA MET A 288 -45.28 23.44 -30.04
C MET A 288 -46.13 22.18 -29.79
N ARG A 289 -46.10 21.67 -28.57
CA ARG A 289 -47.25 21.23 -27.81
C ARG A 289 -46.96 21.10 -26.32
N LEU A 290 -47.65 21.87 -25.55
CA LEU A 290 -47.86 21.70 -24.12
C LEU A 290 -48.73 20.47 -23.87
N ASP A 291 -48.31 19.60 -22.96
CA ASP A 291 -49.26 18.78 -22.19
C ASP A 291 -48.77 18.71 -20.74
N THR A 292 -49.61 19.35 -19.93
CA THR A 292 -49.64 19.31 -18.47
C THR A 292 -50.13 17.95 -17.99
N ASN A 293 -49.30 17.22 -17.25
CA ASN A 293 -49.83 16.31 -16.23
C ASN A 293 -48.80 15.99 -15.16
N LEU A 294 -48.90 16.61 -13.99
CA LEU A 294 -48.28 16.17 -12.75
C LEU A 294 -49.12 15.08 -12.09
N PRO A 295 -48.55 14.10 -11.47
CA PRO A 295 -49.11 13.60 -10.24
C PRO A 295 -48.17 13.78 -9.04
N ALA A 296 -48.79 14.22 -7.97
CA ALA A 296 -48.29 14.45 -6.63
C ALA A 296 -47.60 13.21 -6.03
N PHE A 297 -46.43 13.41 -5.43
CA PHE A 297 -45.81 12.41 -4.57
C PHE A 297 -46.01 12.78 -3.10
N LYS A 298 -46.93 12.04 -2.47
CA LYS A 298 -47.18 12.07 -1.02
C LYS A 298 -46.02 11.46 -0.26
N GLY A 299 -45.54 12.20 0.73
CA GLY A 299 -44.59 11.71 1.70
C GLY A 299 -45.15 10.64 2.63
N ARG A 300 -44.26 9.86 3.15
CA ARG A 300 -44.46 9.13 4.40
C ARG A 300 -43.15 9.06 5.20
N LEU A 301 -43.10 9.89 6.23
CA LEU A 301 -42.27 9.71 7.40
C LEU A 301 -42.73 8.46 8.18
N ARG A 302 -41.86 7.63 8.63
CA ARG A 302 -41.97 6.78 9.84
C ARG A 302 -40.59 6.66 10.43
N HIS A 303 -40.51 7.06 11.60
CA HIS A 303 -39.99 6.67 12.94
C HIS A 303 -38.78 5.78 12.95
#